data_cb857483ff62e51e7792d2f6138f07c7
#
_entry.id   cb857483ff62e51e7792d2f6138f07c7
#
_cell.length_a   1.000
_cell.length_b   1.000
_cell.length_c   1.000
_cell.angle_alpha   90.00
_cell.angle_beta   90.00
_cell.angle_gamma   90.00
#
_symmetry.space_group_name_H-M   'P 1'
#
loop_
_entity.id
_entity.type
_entity.pdbx_description
1 polymer ?
#
loop_
_entity_poly.entity_id
_entity_poly.type
_entity_poly.pdbx_seq_one_letter_code
_entity_poly.pdbx_strand_id
1 'polypeptide(L)'
;YLNPKDGPMLAAMAGNYQSNSDGIRGKVQLGTAWWFCDHKRGMEYQMDALADTGMIANFIGMLTDSRSFLSFPRHEYFRRILCNKIGSWVENGEYPKDMEYLKQMIKRVCHDNAEMYFQF
;
A
#
# COMPACT_ATOMS: atom_id res chain seq x y z
N TYR A 1 0.00 -8.58 -7.62
CA TYR A 1 1.02 -9.19 -8.51
C TYR A 1 1.52 -10.49 -7.92
N LEU A 2 2.02 -11.39 -8.75
CA LEU A 2 2.30 -12.76 -8.40
C LEU A 2 3.78 -13.07 -8.23
N ASN A 3 4.61 -12.56 -9.12
CA ASN A 3 6.04 -12.84 -9.13
C ASN A 3 6.80 -11.78 -8.32
N PRO A 4 7.54 -12.15 -7.28
CA PRO A 4 8.30 -11.19 -6.46
C PRO A 4 9.27 -10.31 -7.25
N LYS A 5 9.79 -10.78 -8.37
CA LYS A 5 10.73 -10.03 -9.21
C LYS A 5 10.08 -8.87 -9.97
N ASP A 6 8.77 -8.94 -10.19
CA ASP A 6 8.08 -7.98 -11.06
C ASP A 6 7.61 -6.72 -10.32
N GLY A 7 7.67 -6.69 -8.99
CA GLY A 7 7.18 -5.59 -8.16
C GLY A 7 7.70 -4.22 -8.61
N PRO A 8 9.02 -3.96 -8.61
CA PRO A 8 9.56 -2.66 -9.00
C PRO A 8 9.26 -2.28 -10.45
N MET A 9 9.31 -3.24 -11.36
CA MET A 9 8.98 -3.02 -12.77
C MET A 9 7.51 -2.61 -12.95
N LEU A 10 6.60 -3.31 -12.30
CA LEU A 10 5.16 -3.01 -12.37
C LEU A 10 4.84 -1.66 -11.70
N ALA A 11 5.49 -1.36 -10.57
CA ALA A 11 5.34 -0.09 -9.89
C ALA A 11 5.80 1.08 -10.77
N ALA A 12 6.97 0.97 -11.40
CA ALA A 12 7.49 1.96 -12.34
C ALA A 12 6.57 2.11 -13.56
N MET A 13 6.08 1.00 -14.11
CA MET A 13 5.16 1.01 -15.25
C MET A 13 3.82 1.69 -14.90
N ALA A 14 3.28 1.45 -13.71
CA ALA A 14 2.06 2.09 -13.23
C ALA A 14 2.19 3.63 -13.18
N GLY A 15 3.38 4.14 -12.91
CA GLY A 15 3.69 5.56 -12.89
C GLY A 15 3.42 6.27 -14.22
N ASN A 16 3.50 5.56 -15.35
CA ASN A 16 3.24 6.14 -16.68
C ASN A 16 1.75 6.41 -16.97
N TYR A 17 0.86 5.84 -16.17
CA TYR A 17 -0.59 5.92 -16.40
C TYR A 17 -1.32 6.81 -15.39
N GLN A 18 -0.59 7.63 -14.66
CA GLN A 18 -1.19 8.60 -13.74
C GLN A 18 -1.79 9.76 -14.53
N SER A 19 -2.99 10.17 -14.16
CA SER A 19 -3.64 11.36 -14.70
C SER A 19 -4.51 12.02 -13.62
N ASN A 20 -4.77 13.32 -13.78
CA ASN A 20 -5.64 14.08 -12.89
C ASN A 20 -7.01 14.37 -13.51
N SER A 21 -7.29 13.84 -14.70
CA SER A 21 -8.48 14.20 -15.49
C SER A 21 -9.80 13.78 -14.85
N ASP A 22 -9.77 12.73 -14.03
CA ASP A 22 -10.94 12.12 -13.38
C ASP A 22 -10.95 12.31 -11.85
N GLY A 23 -9.98 13.07 -11.32
CA GLY A 23 -9.90 13.37 -9.88
C GLY A 23 -9.50 12.18 -9.00
N ILE A 24 -9.21 11.02 -9.58
CA ILE A 24 -8.84 9.81 -8.85
C ILE A 24 -7.35 9.83 -8.52
N ARG A 25 -7.02 9.84 -7.24
CA ARG A 25 -5.65 9.78 -6.76
C ARG A 25 -5.10 8.35 -6.87
N GLY A 26 -3.90 8.21 -7.42
CA GLY A 26 -3.30 6.89 -7.59
C GLY A 26 -4.11 5.99 -8.52
N LYS A 27 -4.55 6.52 -9.65
CA LYS A 27 -5.43 5.86 -10.64
C LYS A 27 -4.94 4.48 -11.04
N VAL A 28 -3.65 4.33 -11.27
CA VAL A 28 -3.01 3.04 -11.52
C VAL A 28 -1.91 2.86 -10.50
N GLN A 29 -1.96 1.80 -9.75
CA GLN A 29 -0.98 1.54 -8.70
C GLN A 29 -0.64 0.06 -8.62
N LEU A 30 0.56 -0.24 -8.13
CA LEU A 30 0.95 -1.60 -7.81
C LEU A 30 0.01 -2.13 -6.72
N GLY A 31 -0.74 -3.17 -7.03
CA GLY A 31 -1.71 -3.74 -6.12
C GLY A 31 -1.09 -4.51 -4.97
N THR A 32 -1.96 -5.07 -4.16
CA THR A 32 -1.61 -5.85 -2.97
C THR A 32 -0.63 -6.99 -3.30
N ALA A 33 0.34 -7.20 -2.43
CA ALA A 33 1.19 -8.39 -2.47
C ALA A 33 0.33 -9.64 -2.29
N TRP A 34 0.31 -10.52 -3.29
CA TRP A 34 -0.59 -11.64 -3.36
C TRP A 34 0.13 -12.92 -3.75
N TRP A 35 -0.53 -14.03 -3.54
CA TRP A 35 -0.05 -15.38 -3.78
C TRP A 35 1.28 -15.65 -3.06
N PHE A 36 2.36 -15.81 -3.80
CA PHE A 36 3.69 -16.03 -3.23
C PHE A 36 4.27 -14.82 -2.48
N CYS A 37 3.72 -13.64 -2.67
CA CYS A 37 4.14 -12.40 -2.02
C CYS A 37 3.30 -12.07 -0.78
N ASP A 38 2.25 -12.83 -0.50
CA ASP A 38 1.31 -12.57 0.60
C ASP A 38 1.88 -13.03 1.95
N HIS A 39 2.93 -12.38 2.37
CA HIS A 39 3.62 -12.57 3.64
C HIS A 39 4.36 -11.28 4.02
N LYS A 40 4.84 -11.17 5.26
CA LYS A 40 5.46 -9.95 5.79
C LYS A 40 6.46 -9.31 4.82
N ARG A 41 7.47 -10.06 4.38
CA ARG A 41 8.53 -9.55 3.49
C ARG A 41 7.99 -9.13 2.11
N GLY A 42 7.05 -9.90 1.58
CA GLY A 42 6.42 -9.56 0.29
C GLY A 42 5.60 -8.27 0.38
N MET A 43 4.88 -8.05 1.48
CA MET A 43 4.15 -6.82 1.75
C MET A 43 5.11 -5.63 1.94
N GLU A 44 6.17 -5.80 2.73
CA GLU A 44 7.20 -4.77 2.92
C GLU A 44 7.84 -4.38 1.60
N TYR A 45 8.23 -5.36 0.78
CA TYR A 45 8.85 -5.14 -0.52
C TYR A 45 7.90 -4.44 -1.51
N GLN A 46 6.64 -4.82 -1.52
CA GLN A 46 5.61 -4.16 -2.33
C GLN A 46 5.43 -2.70 -1.92
N MET A 47 5.40 -2.41 -0.62
CA MET A 47 5.29 -1.06 -0.11
C MET A 47 6.54 -0.21 -0.43
N ASP A 48 7.74 -0.79 -0.36
CA ASP A 48 8.97 -0.12 -0.80
C ASP A 48 8.89 0.24 -2.28
N ALA A 49 8.58 -0.71 -3.15
CA ALA A 49 8.46 -0.47 -4.59
C ALA A 49 7.40 0.61 -4.92
N LEU A 50 6.30 0.62 -4.19
CA LEU A 50 5.25 1.62 -4.33
C LEU A 50 5.69 3.00 -3.83
N ALA A 51 6.43 3.06 -2.73
CA ALA A 51 6.95 4.31 -2.16
C ALA A 51 8.04 4.93 -3.04
N ASP A 52 8.91 4.09 -3.60
CA ASP A 52 10.03 4.52 -4.44
C ASP A 52 9.59 5.11 -5.79
N THR A 53 8.50 4.61 -6.35
CA THR A 53 8.07 4.94 -7.71
C THR A 53 6.73 5.64 -7.80
N GLY A 54 6.02 5.80 -6.68
CA GLY A 54 4.69 6.37 -6.62
C GLY A 54 4.45 7.13 -5.32
N MET A 55 3.19 7.13 -4.89
CA MET A 55 2.78 7.82 -3.66
C MET A 55 2.05 6.85 -2.74
N ILE A 56 2.78 6.30 -1.77
CA ILE A 56 2.24 5.34 -0.80
C ILE A 56 1.02 5.88 -0.04
N ALA A 57 0.93 7.20 0.16
CA ALA A 57 -0.24 7.83 0.80
C ALA A 57 -1.56 7.64 0.05
N ASN A 58 -1.51 7.26 -1.23
CA ASN A 58 -2.68 6.97 -2.06
C ASN A 58 -2.95 5.46 -2.21
N PHE A 59 -2.15 4.63 -1.58
CA PHE A 59 -2.31 3.17 -1.65
C PHE A 59 -3.67 2.75 -1.08
N ILE A 60 -4.36 1.86 -1.79
CA ILE A 60 -5.69 1.37 -1.41
C ILE A 60 -5.65 0.26 -0.35
N GLY A 61 -4.47 -0.08 0.13
CA GLY A 61 -4.28 -1.04 1.21
C GLY A 61 -4.32 -2.50 0.76
N MET A 62 -4.66 -3.37 1.70
CA MET A 62 -4.63 -4.81 1.53
C MET A 62 -5.99 -5.37 1.13
N LEU A 63 -5.96 -6.32 0.20
CA LEU A 63 -7.05 -7.23 -0.09
C LEU A 63 -6.66 -8.62 0.40
N THR A 64 -7.56 -9.32 1.12
CA THR A 64 -7.26 -10.67 1.63
C THR A 64 -7.32 -11.74 0.54
N ASP A 65 -8.08 -11.49 -0.51
CA ASP A 65 -8.38 -12.47 -1.57
C ASP A 65 -8.79 -13.85 -1.01
N SER A 66 -9.61 -13.83 0.02
CA SER A 66 -10.01 -15.04 0.75
C SER A 66 -11.52 -15.20 0.79
N ARG A 67 -11.96 -16.46 0.72
CA ARG A 67 -13.37 -16.85 0.89
C ARG A 67 -13.73 -17.16 2.34
N SER A 68 -12.77 -17.13 3.26
CA SER A 68 -12.97 -17.47 4.66
C SER A 68 -13.20 -16.23 5.51
N PHE A 69 -14.22 -16.25 6.35
CA PHE A 69 -14.43 -15.24 7.40
C PHE A 69 -13.26 -15.18 8.40
N LEU A 70 -12.52 -16.26 8.58
CA LEU A 70 -11.31 -16.29 9.41
C LEU A 70 -10.15 -15.45 8.84
N SER A 71 -10.30 -14.91 7.64
CA SER A 71 -9.29 -14.06 7.00
C SER A 71 -9.42 -12.57 7.38
N PHE A 72 -10.48 -12.15 8.07
CA PHE A 72 -10.60 -10.76 8.53
C PHE A 72 -9.42 -10.30 9.43
N PRO A 73 -8.85 -11.12 10.33
CA PRO A 73 -7.66 -10.74 11.09
C PRO A 73 -6.44 -10.40 10.24
N ARG A 74 -6.40 -10.77 8.96
CA ARG A 74 -5.31 -10.43 8.04
C ARG A 74 -5.21 -8.92 7.78
N HIS A 75 -6.32 -8.19 7.86
CA HIS A 75 -6.30 -6.73 7.81
C HIS A 75 -5.56 -6.13 9.03
N GLU A 76 -5.70 -6.72 10.21
CA GLU A 76 -4.92 -6.31 11.39
C GLU A 76 -3.43 -6.64 11.20
N TYR A 77 -3.13 -7.82 10.67
CA TYR A 77 -1.77 -8.21 10.32
C TYR A 77 -1.12 -7.20 9.37
N PHE A 78 -1.81 -6.82 8.31
CA PHE A 78 -1.33 -5.79 7.39
C PHE A 78 -1.10 -4.44 8.08
N ARG A 79 -2.04 -3.97 8.90
CA ARG A 79 -1.90 -2.70 9.63
C ARG A 79 -0.67 -2.68 10.53
N ARG A 80 -0.35 -3.79 11.17
CA ARG A 80 0.87 -3.93 12.00
C ARG A 80 2.14 -3.83 11.14
N ILE A 81 2.16 -4.47 9.99
CA ILE A 81 3.29 -4.40 9.04
C ILE A 81 3.45 -2.97 8.53
N LEU A 82 2.36 -2.34 8.10
CA LEU A 82 2.36 -0.96 7.61
C LEU A 82 2.89 0.02 8.66
N CYS A 83 2.35 -0.03 9.88
CA CYS A 83 2.80 0.84 10.98
C CYS A 83 4.27 0.61 11.33
N ASN A 84 4.72 -0.64 11.38
CA ASN A 84 6.11 -0.98 11.64
C ASN A 84 7.04 -0.45 10.53
N LYS A 85 6.64 -0.61 9.28
CA LYS A 85 7.42 -0.14 8.12
C LYS A 85 7.58 1.38 8.13
N ILE A 86 6.47 2.10 8.30
CA ILE A 86 6.48 3.57 8.38
C ILE A 86 7.27 4.04 9.61
N GLY A 87 7.11 3.38 10.74
CA GLY A 87 7.88 3.67 11.95
C GLY A 87 9.38 3.53 11.73
N SER A 88 9.80 2.46 11.04
CA SER A 88 11.23 2.25 10.69
C SER A 88 11.76 3.36 9.78
N TRP A 89 11.01 3.80 8.78
CA TRP A 89 11.41 4.92 7.93
C TRP A 89 11.57 6.22 8.71
N VAL A 90 10.69 6.47 9.69
CA VAL A 90 10.79 7.65 10.56
C VAL A 90 12.02 7.56 11.49
N GLU A 91 12.26 6.41 12.09
CA GLU A 91 13.40 6.18 12.97
C GLU A 91 14.73 6.29 12.22
N ASN A 92 14.78 5.83 10.98
CA ASN A 92 15.95 5.94 10.11
C ASN A 92 16.15 7.34 9.50
N GLY A 93 15.21 8.26 9.70
CA GLY A 93 15.26 9.60 9.10
C GLY A 93 14.88 9.65 7.62
N GLU A 94 14.32 8.58 7.09
CA GLU A 94 13.87 8.48 5.69
C GLU A 94 12.51 9.18 5.47
N TYR A 95 11.75 9.38 6.55
CA TYR A 95 10.44 10.02 6.53
C TYR A 95 10.28 11.03 7.68
N PRO A 96 9.60 12.17 7.47
CA PRO A 96 9.40 13.17 8.52
C PRO A 96 8.62 12.62 9.72
N LYS A 97 9.03 12.99 10.93
CA LYS A 97 8.34 12.65 12.18
C LYS A 97 7.18 13.59 12.45
N ASP A 98 6.23 13.66 11.52
CA ASP A 98 4.95 14.38 11.69
C ASP A 98 3.87 13.36 12.08
N MET A 99 3.64 13.21 13.37
CA MET A 99 2.71 12.20 13.89
C MET A 99 1.26 12.44 13.47
N GLU A 100 0.86 13.68 13.26
CA GLU A 100 -0.51 13.98 12.81
C GLU A 100 -0.71 13.57 11.35
N TYR A 101 0.23 13.92 10.49
CA TYR A 101 0.22 13.50 9.09
C TYR A 101 0.31 11.97 8.96
N LEU A 102 1.18 11.33 9.74
CA LEU A 102 1.36 9.87 9.69
C LEU A 102 0.09 9.11 10.09
N LYS A 103 -0.63 9.57 11.12
CA LYS A 103 -1.93 8.99 11.50
C LYS A 103 -2.95 9.10 10.37
N GLN A 104 -3.05 10.27 9.75
CA GLN A 104 -3.96 10.50 8.63
C GLN A 104 -3.59 9.62 7.43
N MET A 105 -2.31 9.52 7.10
CA MET A 105 -1.82 8.67 6.02
C MET A 105 -2.14 7.19 6.26
N ILE A 106 -1.88 6.68 7.46
CA ILE A 106 -2.18 5.29 7.82
C ILE A 106 -3.69 5.02 7.75
N LYS A 107 -4.52 5.95 8.27
CA LYS A 107 -5.99 5.83 8.18
C LYS A 107 -6.44 5.76 6.72
N ARG A 108 -5.90 6.63 5.86
CA ARG A 108 -6.21 6.64 4.44
C ARG A 108 -5.84 5.33 3.75
N VAL A 109 -4.64 4.83 3.97
CA VAL A 109 -4.19 3.55 3.39
C VAL A 109 -5.02 2.37 3.90
N CYS A 110 -5.44 2.40 5.16
CA CYS A 110 -6.19 1.29 5.76
C CYS A 110 -7.70 1.32 5.44
N HIS A 111 -8.24 2.44 4.97
CA HIS A 111 -9.68 2.60 4.78
C HIS A 111 -10.04 3.64 3.71
N ASP A 112 -9.75 4.94 3.95
CA ASP A 112 -10.37 6.04 3.21
C ASP A 112 -10.01 6.04 1.72
N ASN A 113 -8.81 5.57 1.36
CA ASN A 113 -8.40 5.49 -0.05
C ASN A 113 -9.21 4.45 -0.83
N ALA A 114 -9.52 3.31 -0.23
CA ALA A 114 -10.35 2.29 -0.87
C ALA A 114 -11.79 2.78 -1.06
N GLU A 115 -12.37 3.42 -0.03
CA GLU A 115 -13.70 4.02 -0.10
C GLU A 115 -13.78 5.06 -1.23
N MET A 116 -12.81 5.96 -1.30
CA MET A 116 -12.75 6.99 -2.33
C MET A 116 -12.53 6.42 -3.74
N TYR A 117 -11.66 5.42 -3.85
CA TYR A 117 -11.26 4.83 -5.14
C TYR A 117 -12.39 4.01 -5.76
N PHE A 118 -13.09 3.23 -4.97
CA PHE A 118 -14.17 2.36 -5.41
C PHE A 118 -15.57 2.97 -5.28
N GLN A 119 -15.70 4.13 -4.63
CA GLN A 119 -16.95 4.89 -4.49
C GLN A 119 -18.10 4.07 -3.86
N PHE A 120 -17.83 3.36 -2.76
CA PHE A 120 -18.87 2.65 -1.98
C PHE A 120 -19.16 3.31 -0.64
#